data_6953ad06eca9348152934fac002fe902
#
_entry.id   6953ad06eca9348152934fac002fe902
#
_cell.length_a   1.000
_cell.length_b   1.000
_cell.length_c   1.000
_cell.angle_alpha   90.00
_cell.angle_beta   90.00
_cell.angle_gamma   90.00
#
_symmetry.space_group_name_H-M   'P 1'
#
loop_
_entity.id
_entity.type
_entity.pdbx_description
1 polymer ?
#
loop_
_entity_poly.entity_id
_entity_poly.type
_entity_poly.pdbx_seq_one_letter_code
_entity_poly.pdbx_strand_id
1 'polypeptide(L)'
;MPPIEQLQRVPQLLLERLERQGLFTTGLLLEVSETRTRRQTLADQIQVTTNDINAWRDEALLLNLAGFGPEEQRIFAQAGVIGLADLTALDHETFHARVLRAADTLRLPTPTDLAIEGWFEQAKTLDEE
;
A
#
# COMPACT_ATOMS: atom_id res chain seq x y z
N MET A 1 -3.60 1.83 12.24
CA MET A 1 -2.92 1.13 11.14
C MET A 1 -3.89 0.17 10.46
N PRO A 2 -3.87 0.08 9.14
CA PRO A 2 -4.78 -0.81 8.45
C PRO A 2 -4.56 -2.27 8.84
N PRO A 3 -5.65 -3.05 8.97
CA PRO A 3 -5.49 -4.49 9.23
C PRO A 3 -4.88 -5.20 8.02
N ILE A 4 -4.20 -6.30 8.27
CA ILE A 4 -3.45 -7.04 7.24
C ILE A 4 -4.38 -7.52 6.10
N GLU A 5 -5.66 -7.76 6.40
CA GLU A 5 -6.64 -8.22 5.41
C GLU A 5 -6.93 -7.18 4.33
N GLN A 6 -6.57 -5.91 4.52
CA GLN A 6 -6.74 -4.89 3.50
C GLN A 6 -5.75 -5.02 2.34
N LEU A 7 -4.70 -5.83 2.50
CA LEU A 7 -3.76 -6.09 1.42
C LEU A 7 -4.43 -6.94 0.35
N GLN A 8 -4.64 -6.35 -0.84
CA GLN A 8 -5.30 -7.01 -1.96
C GLN A 8 -4.40 -8.01 -2.67
N ARG A 9 -3.10 -7.84 -2.56
CA ARG A 9 -2.10 -8.70 -3.23
C ARG A 9 -1.83 -10.00 -2.48
N VAL A 10 -2.32 -10.15 -1.25
CA VAL A 10 -2.04 -11.32 -0.41
C VAL A 10 -3.20 -12.31 -0.51
N PRO A 11 -2.97 -13.53 -1.01
CA PRO A 11 -4.01 -14.57 -1.02
C PRO A 11 -4.43 -14.95 0.40
N GLN A 12 -5.67 -15.41 0.55
CA GLN A 12 -6.25 -15.74 1.86
C GLN A 12 -5.39 -16.70 2.68
N LEU A 13 -4.85 -17.75 2.05
CA LEU A 13 -3.99 -18.71 2.73
C LEU A 13 -2.76 -18.03 3.34
N LEU A 14 -2.18 -17.08 2.62
CA LEU A 14 -0.99 -16.37 3.07
C LEU A 14 -1.32 -15.32 4.13
N LEU A 15 -2.52 -14.72 4.07
CA LEU A 15 -3.01 -13.86 5.16
C LEU A 15 -3.06 -14.64 6.47
N GLU A 16 -3.58 -15.86 6.43
CA GLU A 16 -3.65 -16.73 7.61
C GLU A 16 -2.27 -17.04 8.15
N ARG A 17 -1.29 -17.28 7.28
CA ARG A 17 0.09 -17.53 7.70
C ARG A 17 0.71 -16.31 8.36
N LEU A 18 0.46 -15.10 7.82
CA LEU A 18 0.93 -13.86 8.42
C LEU A 18 0.31 -13.67 9.82
N GLU A 19 -0.99 -13.91 9.94
CA GLU A 19 -1.67 -13.80 11.23
C GLU A 19 -1.13 -14.78 12.27
N ARG A 20 -0.76 -16.00 11.85
CA ARG A 20 -0.12 -16.98 12.73
C ARG A 20 1.24 -16.51 13.25
N GLN A 21 1.91 -15.63 12.51
CA GLN A 21 3.16 -15.00 12.95
C GLN A 21 2.91 -13.76 13.82
N GLY A 22 1.65 -13.45 14.13
CA GLY A 22 1.28 -12.27 14.90
C GLY A 22 1.22 -10.99 14.10
N LEU A 23 1.22 -11.07 12.78
CA LEU A 23 1.20 -9.91 11.90
C LEU A 23 -0.23 -9.55 11.50
N PHE A 24 -0.90 -8.80 12.35
CA PHE A 24 -2.31 -8.45 12.19
C PHE A 24 -2.52 -7.10 11.48
N THR A 25 -1.47 -6.29 11.35
CA THR A 25 -1.56 -4.98 10.70
C THR A 25 -0.47 -4.81 9.66
N THR A 26 -0.72 -3.91 8.72
CA THR A 26 0.29 -3.56 7.70
C THR A 26 1.53 -2.93 8.32
N GLY A 27 1.35 -2.17 9.40
CA GLY A 27 2.48 -1.57 10.13
C GLY A 27 3.41 -2.63 10.74
N LEU A 28 2.85 -3.70 11.32
CA LEU A 28 3.64 -4.81 11.84
C LEU A 28 4.40 -5.53 10.72
N LEU A 29 3.75 -5.73 9.57
CA LEU A 29 4.42 -6.31 8.40
C LEU A 29 5.64 -5.48 7.99
N LEU A 30 5.47 -4.16 7.91
CA LEU A 30 6.58 -3.26 7.55
C LEU A 30 7.71 -3.33 8.57
N GLU A 31 7.38 -3.37 9.86
CA GLU A 31 8.36 -3.42 10.93
C GLU A 31 9.18 -4.71 10.91
N VAL A 32 8.54 -5.88 10.81
CA VAL A 32 9.24 -7.17 10.85
C VAL A 32 10.00 -7.48 9.56
N SER A 33 9.74 -6.74 8.49
CA SER A 33 10.38 -6.93 7.19
C SER A 33 11.23 -5.72 6.77
N GLU A 34 11.71 -4.95 7.73
CA GLU A 34 12.41 -3.69 7.47
C GLU A 34 13.73 -3.88 6.74
N THR A 35 14.46 -4.96 7.04
CA THR A 35 15.76 -5.23 6.42
C THR A 35 15.67 -6.40 5.45
N ARG A 36 16.65 -6.50 4.55
CA ARG A 36 16.74 -7.64 3.62
C ARG A 36 16.78 -8.97 4.36
N THR A 37 17.55 -9.05 5.44
CA THR A 37 17.66 -10.27 6.26
C THR A 37 16.32 -10.63 6.89
N ARG A 38 15.60 -9.65 7.43
CA ARG A 38 14.28 -9.87 8.03
C ARG A 38 13.25 -10.32 6.98
N ARG A 39 13.33 -9.78 5.77
CA ARG A 39 12.43 -10.21 4.68
C ARG A 39 12.69 -11.66 4.31
N GLN A 40 13.93 -12.07 4.22
CA GLN A 40 14.28 -13.46 3.93
C GLN A 40 13.79 -14.38 5.05
N THR A 41 13.98 -13.99 6.29
CA THR A 41 13.51 -14.77 7.46
C THR A 41 12.00 -14.95 7.42
N LEU A 42 11.25 -13.87 7.17
CA LEU A 42 9.80 -13.96 7.09
C LEU A 42 9.36 -14.82 5.89
N ALA A 43 10.00 -14.64 4.73
CA ALA A 43 9.69 -15.43 3.54
C ALA A 43 9.87 -16.92 3.83
N ASP A 44 10.94 -17.30 4.50
CA ASP A 44 11.18 -18.69 4.86
C ASP A 44 10.13 -19.21 5.85
N GLN A 45 9.75 -18.40 6.84
CA GLN A 45 8.77 -18.78 7.87
C GLN A 45 7.39 -19.07 7.29
N ILE A 46 6.96 -18.31 6.28
CA ILE A 46 5.64 -18.47 5.69
C ILE A 46 5.68 -19.11 4.29
N GLN A 47 6.86 -19.58 3.87
CA GLN A 47 7.07 -20.33 2.62
C GLN A 47 6.66 -19.55 1.38
N VAL A 48 7.19 -18.32 1.25
CA VAL A 48 7.03 -17.47 0.06
C VAL A 48 8.42 -16.95 -0.35
N THR A 49 8.46 -16.17 -1.42
CA THR A 49 9.70 -15.54 -1.88
C THR A 49 9.85 -14.14 -1.29
N THR A 50 11.07 -13.62 -1.29
CA THR A 50 11.30 -12.22 -0.91
C THR A 50 10.63 -11.25 -1.87
N ASN A 51 10.44 -11.65 -3.14
CA ASN A 51 9.69 -10.83 -4.10
C ASN A 51 8.23 -10.66 -3.66
N ASP A 52 7.62 -11.71 -3.11
CA ASP A 52 6.27 -11.62 -2.56
C ASP A 52 6.22 -10.63 -1.39
N ILE A 53 7.18 -10.73 -0.48
CA ILE A 53 7.27 -9.81 0.66
C ILE A 53 7.43 -8.36 0.17
N ASN A 54 8.28 -8.13 -0.81
CA ASN A 54 8.49 -6.79 -1.37
C ASN A 54 7.22 -6.23 -2.00
N ALA A 55 6.44 -7.05 -2.71
CA ALA A 55 5.17 -6.63 -3.29
C ALA A 55 4.16 -6.26 -2.20
N TRP A 56 4.09 -7.02 -1.13
CA TRP A 56 3.19 -6.74 -0.01
C TRP A 56 3.61 -5.48 0.76
N ARG A 57 4.91 -5.28 0.92
CA ARG A 57 5.44 -4.06 1.53
C ARG A 57 5.08 -2.83 0.69
N ASP A 58 5.19 -2.93 -0.62
CA ASP A 58 4.85 -1.84 -1.53
C ASP A 58 3.39 -1.41 -1.35
N GLU A 59 2.48 -2.37 -1.25
CA GLU A 59 1.07 -2.09 -0.98
C GLU A 59 0.87 -1.53 0.43
N ALA A 60 1.53 -2.13 1.43
CA ALA A 60 1.41 -1.69 2.81
C ALA A 60 1.89 -0.23 3.00
N LEU A 61 2.96 0.16 2.32
CA LEU A 61 3.45 1.54 2.36
C LEU A 61 2.40 2.52 1.85
N LEU A 62 1.69 2.16 0.78
CA LEU A 62 0.59 3.00 0.27
C LEU A 62 -0.52 3.13 1.30
N LEU A 63 -0.94 2.02 1.91
CA LEU A 63 -2.03 2.01 2.88
C LEU A 63 -1.71 2.79 4.16
N ASN A 64 -0.45 3.04 4.43
CA ASN A 64 0.00 3.77 5.63
C ASN A 64 0.28 5.26 5.37
N LEU A 65 -0.08 5.78 4.20
CA LEU A 65 0.01 7.21 3.95
C LEU A 65 -0.93 7.97 4.88
N ALA A 66 -0.54 9.17 5.27
CA ALA A 66 -1.32 10.00 6.20
C ALA A 66 -2.71 10.29 5.62
N GLY A 67 -3.75 10.08 6.43
CA GLY A 67 -5.13 10.32 6.01
C GLY A 67 -5.68 9.32 5.00
N PHE A 68 -5.00 8.18 4.81
CA PHE A 68 -5.39 7.16 3.84
C PHE A 68 -6.26 6.10 4.51
N GLY A 69 -7.51 5.99 4.11
CA GLY A 69 -8.47 5.03 4.64
C GLY A 69 -9.06 4.13 3.57
N PRO A 70 -10.11 3.34 3.91
CA PRO A 70 -10.74 2.41 2.96
C PRO A 70 -11.32 3.07 1.72
N GLU A 71 -11.89 4.27 1.83
CA GLU A 71 -12.42 4.99 0.66
C GLU A 71 -11.30 5.39 -0.28
N GLU A 72 -10.20 5.91 0.27
CA GLU A 72 -9.01 6.31 -0.48
C GLU A 72 -8.39 5.10 -1.18
N GLN A 73 -8.37 3.94 -0.52
CA GLN A 73 -7.89 2.70 -1.14
C GLN A 73 -8.72 2.34 -2.37
N ARG A 74 -10.04 2.48 -2.28
CA ARG A 74 -10.94 2.20 -3.42
C ARG A 74 -10.69 3.17 -4.57
N ILE A 75 -10.52 4.46 -4.27
CA ILE A 75 -10.25 5.49 -5.27
C ILE A 75 -8.92 5.21 -5.96
N PHE A 76 -7.88 4.90 -5.18
CA PHE A 76 -6.56 4.61 -5.72
C PHE A 76 -6.57 3.34 -6.58
N ALA A 77 -7.25 2.29 -6.14
CA ALA A 77 -7.37 1.05 -6.92
C ALA A 77 -8.05 1.32 -8.27
N GLN A 78 -9.13 2.12 -8.27
CA GLN A 78 -9.81 2.52 -9.51
C GLN A 78 -8.89 3.34 -10.41
N ALA A 79 -8.00 4.12 -9.82
CA ALA A 79 -7.02 4.93 -10.56
C ALA A 79 -5.80 4.11 -11.05
N GLY A 80 -5.75 2.82 -10.74
CA GLY A 80 -4.64 1.96 -11.13
C GLY A 80 -3.45 2.00 -10.16
N VAL A 81 -3.66 2.47 -8.94
CA VAL A 81 -2.61 2.61 -7.93
C VAL A 81 -2.90 1.64 -6.77
N ILE A 82 -2.22 0.51 -6.76
CA ILE A 82 -2.37 -0.52 -5.72
C ILE A 82 -1.22 -0.44 -4.71
N GLY A 83 -0.02 -0.11 -5.16
CA GLY A 83 1.16 0.01 -4.32
C GLY A 83 1.87 1.34 -4.51
N LEU A 84 2.86 1.59 -3.66
CA LEU A 84 3.61 2.85 -3.68
C LEU A 84 4.30 3.08 -5.03
N ALA A 85 4.86 2.03 -5.62
CA ALA A 85 5.55 2.13 -6.90
C ALA A 85 4.64 2.58 -8.04
N ASP A 86 3.37 2.18 -8.02
CA ASP A 86 2.40 2.64 -9.02
C ASP A 86 2.20 4.15 -8.95
N LEU A 87 2.20 4.70 -7.74
CA LEU A 87 2.05 6.14 -7.53
C LEU A 87 3.31 6.89 -7.97
N THR A 88 4.47 6.44 -7.54
CA THR A 88 5.74 7.13 -7.84
C THR A 88 6.12 7.05 -9.32
N ALA A 89 5.53 6.11 -10.06
CA ALA A 89 5.72 6.03 -11.51
C ALA A 89 4.97 7.12 -12.27
N LEU A 90 4.03 7.81 -11.63
CA LEU A 90 3.23 8.87 -12.25
C LEU A 90 3.80 10.25 -11.91
N ASP A 91 3.61 11.22 -12.82
CA ASP A 91 3.85 12.61 -12.46
C ASP A 91 2.66 13.16 -11.66
N HIS A 92 2.86 14.31 -11.03
CA HIS A 92 1.84 14.91 -10.17
C HIS A 92 0.53 15.18 -10.93
N GLU A 93 0.63 15.71 -12.13
CA GLU A 93 -0.54 16.07 -12.94
C GLU A 93 -1.36 14.84 -13.32
N THR A 94 -0.70 13.77 -13.77
CA THR A 94 -1.37 12.52 -14.14
C THR A 94 -2.02 11.86 -12.92
N PHE A 95 -1.31 11.82 -11.81
CA PHE A 95 -1.82 11.26 -10.56
C PHE A 95 -3.07 12.02 -10.11
N HIS A 96 -3.00 13.35 -10.08
CA HIS A 96 -4.12 14.20 -9.69
C HIS A 96 -5.35 13.93 -10.57
N ALA A 97 -5.17 13.91 -11.90
CA ALA A 97 -6.26 13.67 -12.83
C ALA A 97 -6.89 12.28 -12.64
N ARG A 98 -6.09 11.26 -12.41
CA ARG A 98 -6.58 9.89 -12.20
C ARG A 98 -7.39 9.77 -10.91
N VAL A 99 -6.94 10.41 -9.84
CA VAL A 99 -7.65 10.40 -8.54
C VAL A 99 -9.02 11.07 -8.69
N LEU A 100 -9.08 12.23 -9.33
CA LEU A 100 -10.35 12.94 -9.54
C LEU A 100 -11.32 12.11 -10.37
N ARG A 101 -10.84 11.50 -11.45
CA ARG A 101 -11.67 10.66 -12.31
C ARG A 101 -12.17 9.42 -11.57
N ALA A 102 -11.31 8.79 -10.79
CA ALA A 102 -11.65 7.59 -10.03
C ALA A 102 -12.73 7.89 -8.98
N ALA A 103 -12.59 8.99 -8.25
CA ALA A 103 -13.58 9.41 -7.26
C ALA A 103 -14.93 9.66 -7.92
N ASP A 104 -14.95 10.32 -9.06
CA ASP A 104 -16.17 10.58 -9.84
C ASP A 104 -16.81 9.28 -10.30
N THR A 105 -16.03 8.37 -10.86
CA THR A 105 -16.51 7.06 -11.33
C THR A 105 -17.16 6.26 -10.21
N LEU A 106 -16.55 6.29 -9.02
CA LEU A 106 -17.05 5.56 -7.84
C LEU A 106 -18.14 6.33 -7.09
N ARG A 107 -18.42 7.57 -7.46
CA ARG A 107 -19.36 8.46 -6.78
C ARG A 107 -19.02 8.64 -5.31
N LEU A 108 -17.71 8.71 -5.01
CA LEU A 108 -17.19 8.99 -3.69
C LEU A 108 -16.81 10.47 -3.58
N PRO A 109 -16.74 11.01 -2.36
CA PRO A 109 -16.28 12.39 -2.17
C PRO A 109 -14.91 12.59 -2.79
N THR A 110 -14.75 13.66 -3.55
CA THR A 110 -13.48 13.98 -4.21
C THR A 110 -12.46 14.45 -3.17
N PRO A 111 -11.27 13.82 -3.08
CA PRO A 111 -10.23 14.31 -2.21
C PRO A 111 -9.83 15.74 -2.57
N THR A 112 -9.42 16.52 -1.57
CA THR A 112 -8.97 17.89 -1.81
C THR A 112 -7.63 17.89 -2.53
N ASP A 113 -7.33 18.99 -3.23
CA ASP A 113 -6.04 19.15 -3.91
C ASP A 113 -4.89 19.05 -2.90
N LEU A 114 -5.09 19.59 -1.70
CA LEU A 114 -4.09 19.52 -0.64
C LEU A 114 -3.83 18.08 -0.19
N ALA A 115 -4.88 17.26 -0.06
CA ALA A 115 -4.73 15.86 0.30
C ALA A 115 -3.97 15.08 -0.79
N ILE A 116 -4.35 15.29 -2.05
CA ILE A 116 -3.70 14.64 -3.19
C ILE A 116 -2.22 15.00 -3.26
N GLU A 117 -1.90 16.28 -3.10
CA GLU A 117 -0.52 16.76 -3.08
C GLU A 117 0.26 16.13 -1.92
N GLY A 118 -0.35 16.06 -0.74
CA GLY A 118 0.27 15.46 0.44
C GLY A 118 0.62 14.00 0.24
N TRP A 119 -0.26 13.21 -0.34
CA TRP A 119 0.01 11.81 -0.64
C TRP A 119 1.14 11.66 -1.66
N PHE A 120 1.13 12.48 -2.69
CA PHE A 120 2.16 12.45 -3.73
C PHE A 120 3.54 12.77 -3.16
N GLU A 121 3.66 13.85 -2.37
CA GLU A 121 4.92 14.25 -1.73
C GLU A 121 5.40 13.20 -0.74
N GLN A 122 4.49 12.66 0.08
CA GLN A 122 4.83 11.62 1.06
C GLN A 122 5.33 10.36 0.37
N ALA A 123 4.67 9.95 -0.71
CA ALA A 123 5.06 8.76 -1.48
C ALA A 123 6.45 8.94 -2.07
N LYS A 124 6.76 10.10 -2.62
CA LYS A 124 8.09 10.40 -3.16
C LYS A 124 9.17 10.34 -2.09
N THR A 125 8.89 10.90 -0.91
CA THR A 125 9.82 10.85 0.21
C THR A 125 10.13 9.41 0.63
N LEU A 126 9.10 8.55 0.70
CA LEU A 126 9.28 7.14 1.03
C LEU A 126 10.07 6.40 -0.05
N ASP A 127 9.87 6.73 -1.31
CA ASP A 127 10.56 6.10 -2.43
C ASP A 127 12.06 6.44 -2.44
N GLU A 128 12.43 7.62 -1.95
CA GLU A 128 13.82 8.07 -1.86
C GLU A 128 14.61 7.40 -0.72
N GLU A 129 13.91 6.79 0.22
CA GLU A 129 14.52 6.03 1.31
C GLU A 129 14.88 4.61 0.83
#